data_890a5508b06795ce697241393e9d05cc
#
_entry.id   890a5508b06795ce697241393e9d05cc
#
_cell.length_a   1.000
_cell.length_b   1.000
_cell.length_c   1.000
_cell.angle_alpha   90.00
_cell.angle_beta   90.00
_cell.angle_gamma   90.00
#
_symmetry.space_group_name_H-M   'P 1'
#
loop_
_entity.id
_entity.type
_entity.pdbx_description
1 polymer ?
#
loop_
_entity_poly.entity_id
_entity_poly.type
_entity_poly.pdbx_seq_one_letter_code
_entity_poly.pdbx_strand_id
1 'polypeptide(L)'
;MIQIRCKNNKKTQKVEIGSTLFDVFSAFDLKMAHGPVSARVNNKVEGMHYRVYNSKDVEFLDMTSSSGSRAYTRTLFFVLCKAVQDIYPNTDVVIDIPVSNGFYVDIRLGRPVVEEDVNILRRRMQEIIDAKMPIRRYMVPTEDAIALFQEKGDVEKVKLLKTSGSIYTTYYKIGEYVDFYYGTLLTNTSGLYLFGLEKYYDGMLLRIPSLKNPDKLGEMTKQDKMFDIFKEHHRWQDILGIRTVGDFNQAIDAGHATDIINISEALQEKKIAKIAEDIANRQGVKLVLLAGPSSSGKTTSCKRLSIQLAVNGLKPLQISLDDYFVDRDKTPKDDNGEYDFESIYALNLDLLNEQFNALFRGEEVELPKYDFPSGKSVKSGKKLKMEPNNVLVVEGIHALNPELTAHIPQEQIYRVYASALTTILLDNHNYIPTTDNRLLRRIIRDYKYRGVSAQETIHRWPSVRAGENKWIFPYQENADAMFNTAMLYELSVIKMQAEPLLQQVPENCEEHAEAYRLLKFLKYFKGIPYNNLPPTSLLREFLGGSSFHY
;
A
#
# COMPACT_ATOMS: atom_id res chain seq x y z
N MET A 1 25.75 28.55 -18.63
CA MET A 1 25.28 28.63 -17.22
C MET A 1 23.77 28.74 -17.19
N ILE A 2 23.12 27.97 -16.33
CA ILE A 2 21.68 28.02 -16.04
C ILE A 2 21.45 28.31 -14.56
N GLN A 3 20.29 28.84 -14.22
CA GLN A 3 19.95 29.10 -12.82
C GLN A 3 19.22 27.91 -12.20
N ILE A 4 19.67 27.46 -11.03
CA ILE A 4 18.99 26.46 -10.21
C ILE A 4 18.57 27.13 -8.90
N ARG A 5 17.27 26.99 -8.55
CA ARG A 5 16.75 27.36 -7.25
C ARG A 5 16.63 26.11 -6.38
N CYS A 6 17.43 26.06 -5.30
CA CYS A 6 17.39 24.95 -4.35
C CYS A 6 16.34 25.22 -3.26
N LYS A 7 15.33 24.35 -3.16
CA LYS A 7 14.27 24.48 -2.15
C LYS A 7 14.77 24.18 -0.73
N ASN A 8 15.79 23.32 -0.56
CA ASN A 8 16.30 22.94 0.76
C ASN A 8 16.87 24.14 1.55
N ASN A 9 17.59 25.05 0.90
CA ASN A 9 18.19 26.23 1.53
C ASN A 9 17.66 27.57 0.99
N LYS A 10 16.68 27.55 0.07
CA LYS A 10 16.04 28.72 -0.57
C LYS A 10 17.01 29.61 -1.36
N LYS A 11 18.18 29.09 -1.74
CA LYS A 11 19.19 29.82 -2.52
C LYS A 11 19.04 29.53 -4.01
N THR A 12 19.51 30.47 -4.82
CA THR A 12 19.62 30.33 -6.29
C THR A 12 21.08 30.49 -6.69
N GLN A 13 21.56 29.58 -7.52
CA GLN A 13 22.94 29.61 -8.03
C GLN A 13 22.97 29.30 -9.53
N LYS A 14 24.06 29.73 -10.19
CA LYS A 14 24.35 29.40 -11.57
C LYS A 14 25.22 28.15 -11.63
N VAL A 15 24.80 27.16 -12.41
CA VAL A 15 25.57 25.92 -12.68
C VAL A 15 25.80 25.77 -14.18
N GLU A 16 26.74 24.94 -14.56
CA GLU A 16 26.98 24.63 -15.98
C GLU A 16 25.81 23.83 -16.60
N ILE A 17 25.55 24.05 -17.88
CA ILE A 17 24.58 23.25 -18.64
C ILE A 17 25.09 21.81 -18.73
N GLY A 18 24.22 20.83 -18.43
CA GLY A 18 24.57 19.42 -18.42
C GLY A 18 25.16 18.92 -17.09
N SER A 19 25.27 19.78 -16.05
CA SER A 19 25.62 19.32 -14.70
C SER A 19 24.65 18.25 -14.19
N THR A 20 25.17 17.26 -13.50
CA THR A 20 24.35 16.27 -12.79
C THR A 20 23.76 16.86 -11.53
N LEU A 21 22.73 16.20 -10.95
CA LEU A 21 22.20 16.60 -9.64
C LEU A 21 23.24 16.47 -8.52
N PHE A 22 24.26 15.62 -8.66
CA PHE A 22 25.40 15.59 -7.75
C PHE A 22 26.23 16.88 -7.82
N ASP A 23 26.53 17.33 -9.04
CA ASP A 23 27.27 18.58 -9.24
C ASP A 23 26.48 19.76 -8.66
N VAL A 24 25.16 19.76 -8.89
CA VAL A 24 24.26 20.77 -8.32
C VAL A 24 24.25 20.70 -6.79
N PHE A 25 24.13 19.51 -6.19
CA PHE A 25 24.17 19.33 -4.73
C PHE A 25 25.44 19.91 -4.12
N SER A 26 26.59 19.58 -4.72
CA SER A 26 27.91 20.06 -4.28
C SER A 26 28.03 21.58 -4.39
N ALA A 27 27.46 22.18 -5.46
CA ALA A 27 27.51 23.63 -5.65
C ALA A 27 26.71 24.40 -4.58
N PHE A 28 25.68 23.81 -3.98
CA PHE A 28 24.87 24.44 -2.94
C PHE A 28 25.39 24.23 -1.51
N ASP A 29 26.48 23.51 -1.33
CA ASP A 29 27.09 23.20 -0.01
C ASP A 29 26.03 22.70 1.00
N LEU A 30 25.18 21.78 0.56
CA LEU A 30 24.14 21.19 1.40
C LEU A 30 24.71 20.07 2.25
N LYS A 31 24.28 20.01 3.51
CA LYS A 31 24.60 18.91 4.42
C LYS A 31 23.36 18.06 4.66
N MET A 32 23.45 16.78 4.33
CA MET A 32 22.46 15.75 4.64
C MET A 32 23.17 14.59 5.34
N ALA A 33 22.58 14.04 6.40
CA ALA A 33 23.24 13.07 7.28
C ALA A 33 23.81 11.85 6.52
N HIS A 34 23.07 11.34 5.53
CA HIS A 34 23.48 10.20 4.70
C HIS A 34 23.56 10.56 3.21
N GLY A 35 23.69 11.85 2.89
CA GLY A 35 23.73 12.35 1.52
C GLY A 35 22.37 12.30 0.79
N PRO A 36 22.30 12.87 -0.42
CA PRO A 36 21.11 12.87 -1.22
C PRO A 36 20.91 11.50 -1.90
N VAL A 37 19.69 10.99 -1.83
CA VAL A 37 19.29 9.72 -2.49
C VAL A 37 18.66 9.98 -3.85
N SER A 38 17.89 11.05 -3.95
CA SER A 38 17.23 11.52 -5.18
C SER A 38 16.95 13.02 -5.07
N ALA A 39 16.36 13.60 -6.10
CA ALA A 39 15.89 14.98 -6.01
C ALA A 39 14.54 15.15 -6.72
N ARG A 40 13.77 16.12 -6.26
CA ARG A 40 12.57 16.58 -6.93
C ARG A 40 12.96 17.75 -7.84
N VAL A 41 12.84 17.55 -9.16
CA VAL A 41 13.17 18.54 -10.19
C VAL A 41 11.87 19.02 -10.81
N ASN A 42 11.51 20.30 -10.61
CA ASN A 42 10.20 20.83 -11.00
C ASN A 42 9.06 19.87 -10.62
N ASN A 43 9.03 19.43 -9.36
CA ASN A 43 8.03 18.51 -8.80
C ASN A 43 7.96 17.12 -9.47
N LYS A 44 9.03 16.66 -10.15
CA LYS A 44 9.20 15.28 -10.60
C LYS A 44 10.42 14.67 -9.94
N VAL A 45 10.29 13.44 -9.41
CA VAL A 45 11.40 12.77 -8.72
C VAL A 45 12.35 12.18 -9.76
N GLU A 46 13.61 12.60 -9.67
CA GLU A 46 14.71 12.17 -10.54
C GLU A 46 15.85 11.57 -9.71
N GLY A 47 16.58 10.62 -10.31
CA GLY A 47 17.81 10.09 -9.72
C GLY A 47 18.95 11.10 -9.82
N MET A 48 19.96 10.94 -8.98
CA MET A 48 21.11 11.86 -8.91
C MET A 48 21.96 11.91 -10.19
N HIS A 49 21.76 10.99 -11.14
CA HIS A 49 22.35 11.04 -12.49
C HIS A 49 21.70 12.05 -13.45
N TYR A 50 20.50 12.54 -13.09
CA TYR A 50 19.76 13.47 -13.95
C TYR A 50 20.61 14.71 -14.25
N ARG A 51 20.63 15.10 -15.53
CA ARG A 51 21.37 16.27 -16.00
C ARG A 51 20.44 17.45 -16.24
N VAL A 52 20.85 18.63 -15.75
CA VAL A 52 20.07 19.85 -15.91
C VAL A 52 20.54 20.63 -17.14
N TYR A 53 19.63 20.91 -18.07
CA TYR A 53 19.91 21.64 -19.30
C TYR A 53 19.25 23.03 -19.37
N ASN A 54 18.35 23.31 -18.44
CA ASN A 54 17.67 24.60 -18.31
C ASN A 54 17.41 24.89 -16.82
N SER A 55 16.98 26.13 -16.54
CA SER A 55 16.69 26.56 -15.17
C SER A 55 15.59 25.72 -14.54
N LYS A 56 15.82 25.30 -13.29
CA LYS A 56 14.97 24.35 -12.55
C LYS A 56 14.88 24.72 -11.07
N ASP A 57 13.75 24.34 -10.47
CA ASP A 57 13.63 24.17 -9.03
C ASP A 57 14.09 22.76 -8.65
N VAL A 58 14.96 22.65 -7.67
CA VAL A 58 15.48 21.37 -7.20
C VAL A 58 15.33 21.29 -5.68
N GLU A 59 14.82 20.17 -5.21
CA GLU A 59 14.75 19.79 -3.81
C GLU A 59 15.41 18.42 -3.64
N PHE A 60 16.52 18.37 -2.91
CA PHE A 60 17.22 17.12 -2.62
C PHE A 60 16.51 16.35 -1.53
N LEU A 61 16.41 15.04 -1.73
CA LEU A 61 15.67 14.11 -0.89
C LEU A 61 16.63 13.05 -0.34
N ASP A 62 16.58 12.83 0.96
CA ASP A 62 17.31 11.77 1.66
C ASP A 62 16.39 10.58 2.00
N MET A 63 16.88 9.64 2.79
CA MET A 63 16.16 8.44 3.22
C MET A 63 14.91 8.76 4.07
N THR A 64 14.82 9.92 4.72
CA THR A 64 13.66 10.29 5.55
C THR A 64 12.42 10.65 4.72
N SER A 65 12.62 11.02 3.46
CA SER A 65 11.51 11.25 2.53
C SER A 65 10.97 9.94 1.97
N SER A 66 9.65 9.88 1.70
CA SER A 66 9.02 8.70 1.09
C SER A 66 9.65 8.30 -0.25
N SER A 67 10.05 9.28 -1.08
CA SER A 67 10.69 9.02 -2.37
C SER A 67 12.12 8.52 -2.23
N GLY A 68 12.88 9.10 -1.30
CA GLY A 68 14.23 8.65 -0.98
C GLY A 68 14.23 7.24 -0.39
N SER A 69 13.34 6.95 0.55
CA SER A 69 13.18 5.61 1.11
C SER A 69 12.86 4.57 0.03
N ARG A 70 11.97 4.89 -0.92
CA ARG A 70 11.67 3.99 -2.04
C ARG A 70 12.89 3.74 -2.94
N ALA A 71 13.71 4.74 -3.20
CA ALA A 71 14.93 4.58 -4.00
C ALA A 71 15.99 3.75 -3.25
N TYR A 72 16.17 4.00 -1.95
CA TYR A 72 17.04 3.21 -1.07
C TYR A 72 16.62 1.74 -1.04
N THR A 73 15.36 1.47 -0.80
CA THR A 73 14.79 0.12 -0.74
C THR A 73 14.97 -0.65 -2.05
N ARG A 74 14.67 -0.02 -3.20
CA ARG A 74 14.92 -0.66 -4.52
C ARG A 74 16.39 -0.95 -4.75
N THR A 75 17.28 -0.08 -4.27
CA THR A 75 18.72 -0.33 -4.40
C THR A 75 19.17 -1.49 -3.52
N LEU A 76 18.57 -1.67 -2.33
CA LEU A 76 18.81 -2.86 -1.52
C LEU A 76 18.31 -4.14 -2.20
N PHE A 77 17.13 -4.10 -2.85
CA PHE A 77 16.64 -5.23 -3.66
C PHE A 77 17.61 -5.56 -4.78
N PHE A 78 18.10 -4.55 -5.49
CA PHE A 78 19.05 -4.72 -6.58
C PHE A 78 20.37 -5.36 -6.10
N VAL A 79 20.91 -4.92 -4.96
CA VAL A 79 22.11 -5.49 -4.35
C VAL A 79 21.86 -6.92 -3.84
N LEU A 80 20.70 -7.19 -3.25
CA LEU A 80 20.32 -8.53 -2.81
C LEU A 80 20.22 -9.50 -4.00
N CYS A 81 19.50 -9.12 -5.05
CA CYS A 81 19.36 -9.95 -6.26
C CYS A 81 20.72 -10.21 -6.93
N LYS A 82 21.61 -9.20 -6.97
CA LYS A 82 22.99 -9.40 -7.41
C LYS A 82 23.75 -10.38 -6.50
N ALA A 83 23.63 -10.24 -5.17
CA ALA A 83 24.28 -11.14 -4.23
C ALA A 83 23.80 -12.60 -4.39
N VAL A 84 22.49 -12.78 -4.62
CA VAL A 84 21.93 -14.13 -4.91
C VAL A 84 22.49 -14.66 -6.23
N GLN A 85 22.54 -13.86 -7.28
CA GLN A 85 23.09 -14.29 -8.56
C GLN A 85 24.59 -14.66 -8.48
N ASP A 86 25.36 -13.97 -7.62
CA ASP A 86 26.79 -14.24 -7.43
C ASP A 86 27.02 -15.55 -6.66
N ILE A 87 26.17 -15.91 -5.71
CA ILE A 87 26.32 -17.08 -4.83
C ILE A 87 25.53 -18.30 -5.34
N TYR A 88 24.31 -18.05 -5.84
CA TYR A 88 23.38 -19.07 -6.33
C TYR A 88 22.94 -18.73 -7.77
N PRO A 89 23.78 -18.93 -8.76
CA PRO A 89 23.45 -18.63 -10.17
C PRO A 89 22.17 -19.33 -10.63
N ASN A 90 21.39 -18.66 -11.45
CA ASN A 90 20.11 -19.14 -12.01
C ASN A 90 19.02 -19.44 -10.96
N THR A 91 19.09 -18.78 -9.81
CA THR A 91 18.07 -18.90 -8.77
C THR A 91 17.09 -17.74 -8.83
N ASP A 92 15.80 -18.06 -8.86
CA ASP A 92 14.74 -17.04 -8.80
C ASP A 92 14.67 -16.42 -7.40
N VAL A 93 14.48 -15.11 -7.39
CA VAL A 93 14.23 -14.33 -6.19
C VAL A 93 12.89 -13.65 -6.33
N VAL A 94 12.04 -13.74 -5.32
CA VAL A 94 10.75 -13.03 -5.26
C VAL A 94 10.72 -12.15 -4.03
N ILE A 95 10.44 -10.86 -4.22
CA ILE A 95 10.36 -9.88 -3.15
C ILE A 95 8.94 -9.29 -3.18
N ASP A 96 8.05 -9.82 -2.34
CA ASP A 96 6.62 -9.60 -2.53
C ASP A 96 5.86 -9.12 -1.28
N ILE A 97 6.24 -9.55 -0.08
CA ILE A 97 5.45 -9.30 1.12
C ILE A 97 6.11 -8.24 2.01
N PRO A 98 5.56 -7.02 2.08
CA PRO A 98 5.97 -6.05 3.09
C PRO A 98 5.44 -6.50 4.46
N VAL A 99 6.33 -6.91 5.36
CA VAL A 99 6.00 -7.44 6.68
C VAL A 99 7.06 -7.03 7.69
N SER A 100 6.69 -6.86 8.94
CA SER A 100 7.63 -6.62 10.05
C SER A 100 8.60 -5.44 9.82
N ASN A 101 8.11 -4.35 9.20
CA ASN A 101 8.94 -3.18 8.81
C ASN A 101 10.12 -3.53 7.89
N GLY A 102 9.95 -4.57 7.08
CA GLY A 102 10.89 -5.06 6.08
C GLY A 102 10.15 -5.71 4.93
N PHE A 103 10.85 -6.58 4.20
CA PHE A 103 10.31 -7.31 3.05
C PHE A 103 10.68 -8.78 3.13
N TYR A 104 9.68 -9.63 3.01
CA TYR A 104 9.92 -11.05 2.86
C TYR A 104 10.53 -11.33 1.49
N VAL A 105 11.53 -12.17 1.48
CA VAL A 105 12.28 -12.59 0.28
C VAL A 105 12.23 -14.10 0.19
N ASP A 106 11.65 -14.60 -0.88
CA ASP A 106 11.65 -16.01 -1.25
C ASP A 106 12.76 -16.27 -2.26
N ILE A 107 13.69 -17.17 -1.92
CA ILE A 107 14.75 -17.63 -2.82
C ILE A 107 14.47 -19.09 -3.15
N ARG A 108 14.26 -19.38 -4.43
CA ARG A 108 13.87 -20.71 -4.93
C ARG A 108 15.06 -21.65 -5.10
N LEU A 109 15.69 -22.03 -3.99
CA LEU A 109 16.83 -22.95 -3.96
C LEU A 109 16.47 -24.44 -4.19
N GLY A 110 15.17 -24.77 -4.34
CA GLY A 110 14.71 -26.17 -4.35
C GLY A 110 14.71 -26.84 -2.96
N ARG A 111 15.07 -26.10 -1.93
CA ARG A 111 15.04 -26.47 -0.50
C ARG A 111 14.73 -25.25 0.35
N PRO A 112 14.27 -25.43 1.60
CA PRO A 112 14.11 -24.30 2.52
C PRO A 112 15.44 -23.55 2.73
N VAL A 113 15.34 -22.23 2.85
CA VAL A 113 16.47 -21.36 3.22
C VAL A 113 16.88 -21.67 4.66
N VAL A 114 18.16 -21.81 4.92
CA VAL A 114 18.73 -22.01 6.26
C VAL A 114 19.52 -20.77 6.72
N GLU A 115 19.86 -20.69 8.00
CA GLU A 115 20.58 -19.55 8.57
C GLU A 115 21.93 -19.29 7.88
N GLU A 116 22.60 -20.36 7.44
CA GLU A 116 23.88 -20.24 6.71
C GLU A 116 23.71 -19.50 5.38
N ASP A 117 22.64 -19.76 4.62
CA ASP A 117 22.33 -19.05 3.38
C ASP A 117 22.18 -17.55 3.64
N VAL A 118 21.46 -17.20 4.72
CA VAL A 118 21.26 -15.80 5.13
C VAL A 118 22.59 -15.11 5.46
N ASN A 119 23.44 -15.79 6.20
CA ASN A 119 24.75 -15.26 6.61
C ASN A 119 25.69 -15.06 5.40
N ILE A 120 25.71 -16.01 4.46
CA ILE A 120 26.48 -15.91 3.23
C ILE A 120 25.99 -14.71 2.39
N LEU A 121 24.68 -14.59 2.18
CA LEU A 121 24.10 -13.51 1.39
C LEU A 121 24.28 -12.15 2.05
N ARG A 122 24.11 -12.05 3.38
CA ARG A 122 24.36 -10.82 4.13
C ARG A 122 25.81 -10.35 3.94
N ARG A 123 26.77 -11.26 4.05
CA ARG A 123 28.20 -10.97 3.82
C ARG A 123 28.43 -10.50 2.39
N ARG A 124 27.85 -11.19 1.40
CA ARG A 124 28.02 -10.82 0.00
C ARG A 124 27.41 -9.45 -0.31
N MET A 125 26.25 -9.13 0.22
CA MET A 125 25.66 -7.79 0.11
C MET A 125 26.60 -6.73 0.69
N GLN A 126 27.18 -6.97 1.87
CA GLN A 126 28.11 -6.04 2.49
C GLN A 126 29.38 -5.84 1.64
N GLU A 127 29.95 -6.91 1.08
CA GLU A 127 31.09 -6.82 0.16
C GLU A 127 30.77 -5.96 -1.07
N ILE A 128 29.58 -6.10 -1.67
CA ILE A 128 29.13 -5.30 -2.81
C ILE A 128 29.01 -3.82 -2.41
N ILE A 129 28.50 -3.55 -1.21
CA ILE A 129 28.34 -2.18 -0.68
C ILE A 129 29.72 -1.55 -0.43
N ASP A 130 30.62 -2.27 0.24
CA ASP A 130 31.97 -1.81 0.58
C ASP A 130 32.85 -1.56 -0.66
N ALA A 131 32.60 -2.31 -1.72
CA ALA A 131 33.25 -2.13 -3.02
C ALA A 131 32.84 -0.83 -3.73
N LYS A 132 31.85 -0.08 -3.20
CA LYS A 132 31.37 1.20 -3.74
C LYS A 132 31.10 1.13 -5.25
N MET A 133 30.40 0.08 -5.67
CA MET A 133 30.17 -0.18 -7.09
C MET A 133 29.22 0.87 -7.69
N PRO A 134 29.54 1.40 -8.89
CA PRO A 134 28.65 2.33 -9.57
C PRO A 134 27.40 1.58 -10.09
N ILE A 135 26.25 2.19 -9.90
CA ILE A 135 24.95 1.74 -10.46
C ILE A 135 24.65 2.63 -11.66
N ARG A 136 24.68 2.06 -12.84
CA ARG A 136 24.46 2.79 -14.10
C ARG A 136 23.02 2.60 -14.58
N ARG A 137 22.41 3.71 -14.99
CA ARG A 137 21.06 3.74 -15.57
C ARG A 137 21.15 3.83 -17.09
N TYR A 138 20.43 2.95 -17.76
CA TYR A 138 20.32 2.93 -19.21
C TYR A 138 18.86 3.13 -19.62
N MET A 139 18.64 3.88 -20.69
CA MET A 139 17.34 4.03 -21.33
C MET A 139 17.52 3.60 -22.79
N VAL A 140 16.80 2.57 -23.19
CA VAL A 140 16.91 1.95 -24.51
C VAL A 140 15.52 1.76 -25.13
N PRO A 141 15.39 1.54 -26.44
CA PRO A 141 14.16 1.03 -27.02
C PRO A 141 13.68 -0.22 -26.28
N THR A 142 12.38 -0.34 -26.08
CA THR A 142 11.82 -1.46 -25.27
C THR A 142 12.14 -2.81 -25.91
N GLU A 143 12.24 -2.90 -27.22
CA GLU A 143 12.62 -4.12 -27.94
C GLU A 143 14.03 -4.59 -27.55
N ASP A 144 14.98 -3.66 -27.40
CA ASP A 144 16.35 -3.98 -26.96
C ASP A 144 16.37 -4.48 -25.51
N ALA A 145 15.55 -3.86 -24.63
CA ALA A 145 15.39 -4.33 -23.26
C ALA A 145 14.77 -5.73 -23.21
N ILE A 146 13.77 -6.01 -24.04
CA ILE A 146 13.16 -7.34 -24.16
C ILE A 146 14.20 -8.37 -24.59
N ALA A 147 15.00 -8.08 -25.60
CA ALA A 147 16.06 -8.97 -26.07
C ALA A 147 17.09 -9.25 -24.96
N LEU A 148 17.50 -8.21 -24.21
CA LEU A 148 18.42 -8.33 -23.07
C LEU A 148 17.87 -9.25 -22.00
N PHE A 149 16.62 -9.07 -21.56
CA PHE A 149 16.01 -9.90 -20.51
C PHE A 149 15.68 -11.31 -21.01
N GLN A 150 15.40 -11.51 -22.30
CA GLN A 150 15.28 -12.84 -22.91
C GLN A 150 16.60 -13.61 -22.86
N GLU A 151 17.72 -12.95 -23.18
CA GLU A 151 19.06 -13.55 -23.06
C GLU A 151 19.39 -13.94 -21.61
N LYS A 152 18.93 -13.14 -20.64
CA LYS A 152 19.11 -13.42 -19.20
C LYS A 152 18.12 -14.45 -18.65
N GLY A 153 17.14 -14.92 -19.42
CA GLY A 153 16.12 -15.88 -18.98
C GLY A 153 15.04 -15.29 -18.07
N ASP A 154 14.92 -13.97 -17.97
CA ASP A 154 13.94 -13.30 -17.09
C ASP A 154 12.56 -13.20 -17.79
N VAL A 155 11.79 -14.27 -17.66
CA VAL A 155 10.50 -14.44 -18.32
C VAL A 155 9.48 -13.39 -17.87
N GLU A 156 9.45 -13.05 -16.58
CA GLU A 156 8.43 -12.13 -16.03
C GLU A 156 8.64 -10.71 -16.52
N LYS A 157 9.88 -10.23 -16.59
CA LYS A 157 10.18 -8.92 -17.16
C LYS A 157 9.87 -8.85 -18.65
N VAL A 158 10.17 -9.93 -19.40
CA VAL A 158 9.82 -10.02 -20.82
C VAL A 158 8.31 -9.91 -21.04
N LYS A 159 7.49 -10.63 -20.25
CA LYS A 159 6.02 -10.54 -20.30
C LYS A 159 5.55 -9.11 -20.01
N LEU A 160 6.06 -8.52 -18.91
CA LEU A 160 5.71 -7.15 -18.50
C LEU A 160 6.02 -6.14 -19.62
N LEU A 161 7.24 -6.16 -20.17
CA LEU A 161 7.68 -5.20 -21.17
C LEU A 161 6.93 -5.37 -22.50
N LYS A 162 6.68 -6.60 -22.95
CA LYS A 162 5.88 -6.88 -24.16
C LYS A 162 4.45 -6.35 -24.07
N THR A 163 3.89 -6.28 -22.87
CA THR A 163 2.49 -5.87 -22.65
C THR A 163 2.34 -4.43 -22.20
N SER A 164 3.42 -3.72 -21.84
CA SER A 164 3.39 -2.36 -21.30
C SER A 164 3.07 -1.26 -22.33
N GLY A 165 3.28 -1.52 -23.62
CA GLY A 165 3.12 -0.53 -24.68
C GLY A 165 4.14 0.62 -24.63
N SER A 166 5.18 0.52 -23.82
CA SER A 166 6.23 1.54 -23.70
C SER A 166 7.20 1.47 -24.88
N ILE A 167 7.55 2.63 -25.45
CA ILE A 167 8.54 2.72 -26.55
C ILE A 167 9.97 2.60 -26.01
N TYR A 168 10.22 3.17 -24.81
CA TYR A 168 11.51 3.13 -24.14
C TYR A 168 11.40 2.51 -22.77
N THR A 169 12.39 1.71 -22.40
CA THR A 169 12.53 1.06 -21.10
C THR A 169 13.82 1.49 -20.43
N THR A 170 13.74 1.75 -19.12
CA THR A 170 14.91 2.02 -18.29
C THR A 170 15.28 0.76 -17.52
N TYR A 171 16.56 0.39 -17.55
CA TYR A 171 17.12 -0.65 -16.68
C TYR A 171 18.39 -0.17 -15.99
N TYR A 172 18.83 -0.92 -14.99
CA TYR A 172 20.02 -0.60 -14.20
C TYR A 172 21.05 -1.72 -14.31
N LYS A 173 22.35 -1.35 -14.25
CA LYS A 173 23.46 -2.28 -14.28
C LYS A 173 24.44 -2.02 -13.13
N ILE A 174 24.89 -3.11 -12.48
CA ILE A 174 25.94 -3.14 -11.46
C ILE A 174 26.93 -4.27 -11.79
N GLY A 175 28.16 -3.94 -12.18
CA GLY A 175 29.05 -4.93 -12.79
C GLY A 175 28.38 -5.53 -14.04
N GLU A 176 28.25 -6.85 -14.11
CA GLU A 176 27.55 -7.54 -15.21
C GLU A 176 26.09 -7.87 -14.91
N TYR A 177 25.61 -7.61 -13.68
CA TYR A 177 24.23 -7.83 -13.30
C TYR A 177 23.34 -6.69 -13.81
N VAL A 178 22.22 -7.02 -14.45
CA VAL A 178 21.22 -6.10 -14.97
C VAL A 178 19.84 -6.41 -14.39
N ASP A 179 19.06 -5.37 -14.13
CA ASP A 179 17.71 -5.53 -13.65
C ASP A 179 16.83 -4.32 -14.01
N PHE A 180 15.52 -4.51 -13.96
CA PHE A 180 14.51 -3.51 -14.24
C PHE A 180 13.88 -3.00 -12.95
N TYR A 181 13.76 -1.67 -12.83
CA TYR A 181 12.97 -1.01 -11.78
C TYR A 181 12.20 0.18 -12.38
N TYR A 182 10.91 0.28 -12.04
CA TYR A 182 10.06 1.37 -12.56
C TYR A 182 10.32 2.73 -11.88
N GLY A 183 11.21 2.80 -10.89
CA GLY A 183 11.59 3.99 -10.15
C GLY A 183 13.11 4.19 -10.11
N THR A 184 13.53 5.26 -9.43
CA THR A 184 14.95 5.60 -9.30
C THR A 184 15.66 4.70 -8.30
N LEU A 185 16.96 4.43 -8.56
CA LEU A 185 17.91 3.81 -7.64
C LEU A 185 18.99 4.84 -7.26
N LEU A 186 19.79 4.51 -6.24
CA LEU A 186 21.02 5.22 -5.95
C LEU A 186 22.00 5.05 -7.12
N THR A 187 22.97 5.94 -7.20
CA THR A 187 24.00 5.95 -8.25
C THR A 187 25.21 5.08 -7.93
N ASN A 188 25.32 4.69 -6.66
CA ASN A 188 26.46 3.92 -6.15
C ASN A 188 26.01 3.14 -4.91
N THR A 189 26.57 1.95 -4.70
CA THR A 189 26.25 1.10 -3.55
C THR A 189 26.68 1.69 -2.21
N SER A 190 27.66 2.59 -2.18
CA SER A 190 28.11 3.26 -0.95
C SER A 190 27.05 4.12 -0.28
N GLY A 191 25.96 4.46 -0.96
CA GLY A 191 24.82 5.14 -0.36
C GLY A 191 23.94 4.25 0.53
N LEU A 192 24.18 2.93 0.51
CA LEU A 192 23.51 1.96 1.37
C LEU A 192 24.30 1.80 2.68
N TYR A 193 23.92 2.50 3.71
CA TYR A 193 24.67 2.55 4.98
C TYR A 193 24.15 1.61 6.06
N LEU A 194 22.90 1.12 5.94
CA LEU A 194 22.29 0.26 6.94
C LEU A 194 21.25 -0.69 6.30
N PHE A 195 21.36 -1.97 6.56
CA PHE A 195 20.36 -2.99 6.23
C PHE A 195 20.47 -4.16 7.22
N GLY A 196 19.41 -4.97 7.28
CA GLY A 196 19.41 -6.26 7.96
C GLY A 196 18.93 -7.35 7.02
N LEU A 197 19.46 -8.55 7.15
CA LEU A 197 18.95 -9.73 6.47
C LEU A 197 18.89 -10.86 7.49
N GLU A 198 17.70 -11.41 7.73
CA GLU A 198 17.44 -12.35 8.81
C GLU A 198 16.61 -13.53 8.29
N LYS A 199 16.76 -14.72 8.91
CA LYS A 199 15.90 -15.86 8.60
C LYS A 199 14.46 -15.54 9.02
N TYR A 200 13.51 -15.81 8.12
CA TYR A 200 12.10 -15.54 8.39
C TYR A 200 11.24 -16.61 7.70
N TYR A 201 10.52 -17.43 8.46
CA TYR A 201 9.81 -18.62 7.97
C TYR A 201 10.66 -19.46 7.00
N ASP A 202 10.15 -19.75 5.79
CA ASP A 202 10.85 -20.55 4.78
C ASP A 202 11.86 -19.73 3.95
N GLY A 203 11.81 -18.39 4.06
CA GLY A 203 12.66 -17.43 3.33
C GLY A 203 13.48 -16.55 4.26
N MET A 204 13.59 -15.28 3.89
CA MET A 204 14.36 -14.26 4.62
C MET A 204 13.55 -12.97 4.78
N LEU A 205 13.91 -12.16 5.76
CA LEU A 205 13.41 -10.79 5.93
C LEU A 205 14.54 -9.81 5.63
N LEU A 206 14.36 -9.00 4.59
CA LEU A 206 15.22 -7.86 4.31
C LEU A 206 14.69 -6.65 5.07
N ARG A 207 15.47 -6.16 6.04
CA ARG A 207 15.13 -5.01 6.87
C ARG A 207 15.75 -3.74 6.33
N ILE A 208 15.01 -2.65 6.42
CA ILE A 208 15.42 -1.33 5.93
C ILE A 208 15.51 -0.33 7.09
N PRO A 209 16.24 0.79 6.93
CA PRO A 209 16.25 1.85 7.91
C PRO A 209 14.85 2.41 8.19
N SER A 210 14.61 2.78 9.43
CA SER A 210 13.34 3.42 9.82
C SER A 210 13.24 4.83 9.23
N LEU A 211 12.07 5.18 8.68
CA LEU A 211 11.80 6.56 8.23
C LEU A 211 11.88 7.60 9.35
N LYS A 212 11.52 7.21 10.58
CA LYS A 212 11.56 8.10 11.75
C LYS A 212 12.96 8.25 12.34
N ASN A 213 13.77 7.20 12.24
CA ASN A 213 15.15 7.19 12.72
C ASN A 213 16.01 6.41 11.73
N PRO A 214 16.56 7.07 10.71
CA PRO A 214 17.31 6.42 9.63
C PRO A 214 18.60 5.74 10.07
N ASP A 215 19.10 6.04 11.27
CA ASP A 215 20.28 5.38 11.86
C ASP A 215 19.97 4.03 12.50
N LYS A 216 18.70 3.64 12.53
CA LYS A 216 18.23 2.35 13.08
C LYS A 216 17.36 1.60 12.08
N LEU A 217 17.46 0.28 12.12
CA LEU A 217 16.50 -0.57 11.41
C LEU A 217 15.10 -0.41 12.00
N GLY A 218 14.08 -0.54 11.17
CA GLY A 218 12.71 -0.62 11.64
C GLY A 218 12.55 -1.74 12.68
N GLU A 219 11.74 -1.51 13.71
CA GLU A 219 11.49 -2.53 14.73
C GLU A 219 10.76 -3.73 14.12
N MET A 220 11.21 -4.94 14.48
CA MET A 220 10.50 -6.15 14.11
C MET A 220 9.20 -6.24 14.90
N THR A 221 8.10 -6.40 14.20
CA THR A 221 6.79 -6.65 14.79
C THR A 221 6.31 -8.04 14.37
N LYS A 222 5.73 -8.79 15.32
CA LYS A 222 5.14 -10.07 14.99
C LYS A 222 3.86 -9.85 14.16
N GLN A 223 3.85 -10.34 12.93
CA GLN A 223 2.75 -10.17 11.98
C GLN A 223 2.41 -11.50 11.29
N ASP A 224 2.20 -12.54 12.11
CA ASP A 224 1.96 -13.90 11.62
C ASP A 224 0.67 -13.99 10.80
N LYS A 225 -0.42 -13.38 11.29
CA LYS A 225 -1.73 -13.39 10.61
C LYS A 225 -1.68 -12.61 9.30
N MET A 226 -0.94 -11.50 9.27
CA MET A 226 -0.71 -10.74 8.05
C MET A 226 0.08 -11.56 7.03
N PHE A 227 1.10 -12.29 7.45
CA PHE A 227 1.88 -13.16 6.59
C PHE A 227 1.05 -14.33 6.03
N ASP A 228 0.18 -14.92 6.86
CA ASP A 228 -0.71 -16.01 6.45
C ASP A 228 -1.72 -15.58 5.38
N ILE A 229 -2.26 -14.35 5.46
CA ILE A 229 -3.18 -13.85 4.44
C ILE A 229 -2.49 -13.62 3.10
N PHE A 230 -1.22 -13.19 3.08
CA PHE A 230 -0.44 -13.14 1.85
C PHE A 230 -0.24 -14.52 1.24
N LYS A 231 0.10 -15.54 2.07
CA LYS A 231 0.22 -16.94 1.60
C LYS A 231 -1.11 -17.49 1.05
N GLU A 232 -2.23 -17.14 1.66
CA GLU A 232 -3.57 -17.52 1.15
C GLU A 232 -3.80 -16.95 -0.24
N HIS A 233 -3.45 -15.67 -0.45
CA HIS A 233 -3.61 -15.02 -1.75
C HIS A 233 -2.64 -15.54 -2.82
N HIS A 234 -1.44 -15.97 -2.47
CA HIS A 234 -0.55 -16.66 -3.41
C HIS A 234 -1.21 -17.95 -3.94
N ARG A 235 -1.90 -18.72 -3.08
CA ARG A 235 -2.67 -19.90 -3.55
C ARG A 235 -3.80 -19.51 -4.51
N TRP A 236 -4.45 -18.36 -4.29
CA TRP A 236 -5.47 -17.86 -5.23
C TRP A 236 -4.86 -17.46 -6.56
N GLN A 237 -3.69 -16.83 -6.55
CA GLN A 237 -2.93 -16.52 -7.76
C GLN A 237 -2.52 -17.78 -8.52
N ASP A 238 -2.14 -18.86 -7.80
CA ASP A 238 -1.81 -20.15 -8.40
C ASP A 238 -3.05 -20.79 -9.07
N ILE A 239 -4.22 -20.71 -8.45
CA ILE A 239 -5.50 -21.16 -9.05
C ILE A 239 -5.78 -20.42 -10.36
N LEU A 240 -5.52 -19.12 -10.41
CA LEU A 240 -5.74 -18.28 -11.57
C LEU A 240 -4.60 -18.35 -12.61
N GLY A 241 -3.43 -18.88 -12.24
CA GLY A 241 -2.23 -18.86 -13.06
C GLY A 241 -1.67 -17.44 -13.30
N ILE A 242 -1.94 -16.49 -12.38
CA ILE A 242 -1.56 -15.09 -12.53
C ILE A 242 -0.85 -14.62 -11.27
N ARG A 243 0.44 -14.30 -11.40
CA ARG A 243 1.25 -13.76 -10.30
C ARG A 243 1.73 -12.35 -10.57
N THR A 244 1.95 -12.01 -11.84
CA THR A 244 2.51 -10.72 -12.25
C THR A 244 1.55 -9.94 -13.15
N VAL A 245 1.82 -8.64 -13.30
CA VAL A 245 1.08 -7.78 -14.23
C VAL A 245 1.28 -8.24 -15.66
N GLY A 246 2.45 -8.79 -16.01
CA GLY A 246 2.70 -9.39 -17.31
C GLY A 246 1.74 -10.55 -17.61
N ASP A 247 1.57 -11.48 -16.67
CA ASP A 247 0.61 -12.60 -16.80
C ASP A 247 -0.81 -12.08 -16.95
N PHE A 248 -1.19 -11.11 -16.11
CA PHE A 248 -2.53 -10.54 -16.12
C PHE A 248 -2.85 -9.84 -17.45
N ASN A 249 -1.93 -9.03 -17.95
CA ASN A 249 -2.10 -8.36 -19.24
C ASN A 249 -2.23 -9.35 -20.40
N GLN A 250 -1.44 -10.45 -20.40
CA GLN A 250 -1.56 -11.50 -21.40
C GLN A 250 -2.93 -12.20 -21.33
N ALA A 251 -3.43 -12.45 -20.12
CA ALA A 251 -4.76 -13.02 -19.92
C ALA A 251 -5.89 -12.10 -20.44
N ILE A 252 -5.73 -10.77 -20.28
CA ILE A 252 -6.66 -9.78 -20.86
C ILE A 252 -6.63 -9.86 -22.39
N ASP A 253 -5.43 -9.91 -23.01
CA ASP A 253 -5.27 -10.01 -24.46
C ASP A 253 -5.89 -11.31 -25.03
N ALA A 254 -5.84 -12.38 -24.25
CA ALA A 254 -6.48 -13.65 -24.59
C ALA A 254 -8.00 -13.68 -24.36
N GLY A 255 -8.60 -12.58 -23.83
CA GLY A 255 -10.05 -12.48 -23.62
C GLY A 255 -10.55 -13.05 -22.28
N HIS A 256 -9.67 -13.42 -21.35
CA HIS A 256 -10.01 -14.06 -20.07
C HIS A 256 -10.36 -13.08 -18.93
N ALA A 257 -10.50 -11.77 -19.20
CA ALA A 257 -10.75 -10.77 -18.17
C ALA A 257 -12.01 -11.07 -17.33
N THR A 258 -13.10 -11.48 -17.98
CA THR A 258 -14.38 -11.79 -17.29
C THR A 258 -14.25 -13.01 -16.38
N ASP A 259 -13.55 -14.05 -16.82
CA ASP A 259 -13.34 -15.26 -16.02
C ASP A 259 -12.50 -14.95 -14.76
N ILE A 260 -11.46 -14.15 -14.91
CA ILE A 260 -10.61 -13.69 -13.79
C ILE A 260 -11.44 -12.89 -12.78
N ILE A 261 -12.29 -11.97 -13.24
CA ILE A 261 -13.20 -11.20 -12.38
C ILE A 261 -14.11 -12.15 -11.60
N ASN A 262 -14.80 -13.04 -12.30
CA ASN A 262 -15.78 -13.96 -11.67
C ASN A 262 -15.12 -14.90 -10.66
N ILE A 263 -13.95 -15.47 -10.98
CA ILE A 263 -13.22 -16.36 -10.05
C ILE A 263 -12.72 -15.56 -8.84
N SER A 264 -12.18 -14.37 -9.04
CA SER A 264 -11.69 -13.51 -7.94
C SER A 264 -12.83 -13.11 -6.98
N GLU A 265 -14.00 -12.76 -7.51
CA GLU A 265 -15.19 -12.44 -6.72
C GLU A 265 -15.71 -13.66 -5.95
N ALA A 266 -15.72 -14.84 -6.59
CA ALA A 266 -16.12 -16.09 -5.94
C ALA A 266 -15.16 -16.50 -4.81
N LEU A 267 -13.86 -16.35 -4.99
CA LEU A 267 -12.86 -16.61 -3.95
C LEU A 267 -13.03 -15.66 -2.76
N GLN A 268 -13.30 -14.39 -3.02
CA GLN A 268 -13.56 -13.41 -1.96
C GLN A 268 -14.86 -13.72 -1.21
N GLU A 269 -15.95 -14.06 -1.92
CA GLU A 269 -17.22 -14.43 -1.29
C GLU A 269 -17.07 -15.69 -0.43
N LYS A 270 -16.36 -16.70 -0.92
CA LYS A 270 -16.03 -17.90 -0.15
C LYS A 270 -15.32 -17.58 1.17
N LYS A 271 -14.39 -16.61 1.17
CA LYS A 271 -13.70 -16.18 2.39
C LYS A 271 -14.63 -15.50 3.37
N ILE A 272 -15.50 -14.60 2.89
CA ILE A 272 -16.49 -13.91 3.74
C ILE A 272 -17.48 -14.92 4.35
N ALA A 273 -17.96 -15.87 3.55
CA ALA A 273 -18.86 -16.94 4.01
C ALA A 273 -18.19 -17.75 5.14
N LYS A 274 -16.92 -18.13 4.97
CA LYS A 274 -16.18 -18.85 6.01
C LYS A 274 -16.06 -18.04 7.30
N ILE A 275 -15.77 -16.74 7.22
CA ILE A 275 -15.72 -15.86 8.41
C ILE A 275 -17.10 -15.82 9.10
N ALA A 276 -18.18 -15.75 8.34
CA ALA A 276 -19.53 -15.75 8.89
C ALA A 276 -19.90 -17.08 9.57
N GLU A 277 -19.48 -18.22 8.98
CA GLU A 277 -19.62 -19.54 9.60
C GLU A 277 -18.84 -19.65 10.91
N ASP A 278 -17.59 -19.17 10.95
CA ASP A 278 -16.76 -19.15 12.15
C ASP A 278 -17.41 -18.33 13.27
N ILE A 279 -18.01 -17.18 12.93
CA ILE A 279 -18.76 -16.34 13.88
C ILE A 279 -20.01 -17.08 14.38
N ALA A 280 -20.81 -17.67 13.49
CA ALA A 280 -22.05 -18.34 13.85
C ALA A 280 -21.81 -19.58 14.72
N ASN A 281 -20.70 -20.29 14.50
CA ASN A 281 -20.32 -21.49 15.25
C ASN A 281 -19.69 -21.16 16.62
N ARG A 282 -19.20 -19.93 16.84
CA ARG A 282 -18.62 -19.49 18.12
C ARG A 282 -19.76 -19.08 19.07
N GLN A 283 -20.01 -19.91 20.07
CA GLN A 283 -21.04 -19.63 21.06
C GLN A 283 -20.78 -18.30 21.81
N GLY A 284 -21.84 -17.54 22.02
CA GLY A 284 -21.81 -16.33 22.84
C GLY A 284 -21.39 -15.05 22.13
N VAL A 285 -21.02 -15.08 20.84
CA VAL A 285 -20.69 -13.86 20.09
C VAL A 285 -21.92 -12.99 19.93
N LYS A 286 -21.81 -11.75 20.42
CA LYS A 286 -22.84 -10.69 20.32
C LYS A 286 -22.36 -9.49 19.54
N LEU A 287 -21.03 -9.33 19.41
CA LEU A 287 -20.38 -8.18 18.79
C LEU A 287 -19.34 -8.64 17.77
N VAL A 288 -19.49 -8.21 16.53
CA VAL A 288 -18.50 -8.36 15.47
C VAL A 288 -17.89 -6.99 15.20
N LEU A 289 -16.58 -6.89 15.35
CA LEU A 289 -15.81 -5.67 15.10
C LEU A 289 -15.05 -5.81 13.78
N LEU A 290 -15.32 -4.92 12.83
CA LEU A 290 -14.66 -4.91 11.54
C LEU A 290 -13.82 -3.63 11.40
N ALA A 291 -12.50 -3.77 11.54
CA ALA A 291 -11.54 -2.69 11.38
C ALA A 291 -10.76 -2.79 10.07
N GLY A 292 -10.11 -1.69 9.76
CA GLY A 292 -9.18 -1.61 8.63
C GLY A 292 -8.86 -0.15 8.32
N PRO A 293 -7.76 0.11 7.63
CA PRO A 293 -7.32 1.47 7.34
C PRO A 293 -8.26 2.17 6.35
N SER A 294 -8.07 3.46 6.16
CA SER A 294 -8.88 4.26 5.22
C SER A 294 -8.85 3.66 3.79
N SER A 295 -10.00 3.66 3.12
CA SER A 295 -10.20 3.08 1.78
C SER A 295 -9.83 1.60 1.65
N SER A 296 -9.91 0.85 2.75
CA SER A 296 -9.75 -0.61 2.73
C SER A 296 -11.02 -1.37 2.29
N GLY A 297 -12.16 -0.71 2.08
CA GLY A 297 -13.42 -1.37 1.72
C GLY A 297 -14.18 -1.96 2.91
N LYS A 298 -14.00 -1.41 4.11
CA LYS A 298 -14.68 -1.84 5.34
C LYS A 298 -16.19 -1.86 5.20
N THR A 299 -16.76 -0.78 4.71
CA THR A 299 -18.22 -0.60 4.65
C THR A 299 -18.88 -1.67 3.78
N THR A 300 -18.36 -1.94 2.58
CA THR A 300 -18.85 -3.02 1.74
C THR A 300 -18.59 -4.40 2.35
N SER A 301 -17.42 -4.61 2.96
CA SER A 301 -17.12 -5.85 3.67
C SER A 301 -18.10 -6.11 4.82
N CYS A 302 -18.45 -5.08 5.59
CA CYS A 302 -19.45 -5.14 6.65
C CYS A 302 -20.83 -5.57 6.10
N LYS A 303 -21.25 -4.98 4.96
CA LYS A 303 -22.53 -5.31 4.31
C LYS A 303 -22.55 -6.76 3.79
N ARG A 304 -21.48 -7.18 3.11
CA ARG A 304 -21.36 -8.56 2.61
C ARG A 304 -21.30 -9.58 3.76
N LEU A 305 -20.51 -9.28 4.81
CA LEU A 305 -20.44 -10.13 5.99
C LEU A 305 -21.81 -10.25 6.68
N SER A 306 -22.56 -9.14 6.78
CA SER A 306 -23.92 -9.15 7.34
C SER A 306 -24.86 -10.03 6.54
N ILE A 307 -24.78 -10.05 5.22
CA ILE A 307 -25.56 -10.98 4.39
C ILE A 307 -25.21 -12.43 4.74
N GLN A 308 -23.92 -12.76 4.83
CA GLN A 308 -23.49 -14.12 5.15
C GLN A 308 -23.84 -14.54 6.59
N LEU A 309 -23.85 -13.59 7.55
CA LEU A 309 -24.36 -13.85 8.91
C LEU A 309 -25.87 -14.16 8.89
N ALA A 310 -26.63 -13.42 8.08
CA ALA A 310 -28.07 -13.69 7.90
C ALA A 310 -28.33 -15.05 7.26
N VAL A 311 -27.52 -15.48 6.29
CA VAL A 311 -27.58 -16.83 5.69
C VAL A 311 -27.32 -17.91 6.74
N ASN A 312 -26.50 -17.63 7.75
CA ASN A 312 -26.22 -18.52 8.89
C ASN A 312 -27.24 -18.40 10.04
N GLY A 313 -28.39 -17.72 9.82
CA GLY A 313 -29.49 -17.64 10.77
C GLY A 313 -29.36 -16.56 11.85
N LEU A 314 -28.32 -15.73 11.80
CA LEU A 314 -28.15 -14.58 12.68
C LEU A 314 -28.89 -13.35 12.13
N LYS A 315 -29.18 -12.40 13.00
CA LYS A 315 -29.79 -11.11 12.61
C LYS A 315 -28.79 -9.97 12.85
N PRO A 316 -27.98 -9.59 11.83
CA PRO A 316 -26.95 -8.55 12.01
C PRO A 316 -27.58 -7.16 12.11
N LEU A 317 -27.11 -6.37 13.07
CA LEU A 317 -27.41 -4.96 13.25
C LEU A 317 -26.14 -4.17 13.00
N GLN A 318 -26.14 -3.27 12.01
CA GLN A 318 -24.93 -2.55 11.58
C GLN A 318 -24.83 -1.18 12.24
N ILE A 319 -23.63 -0.86 12.74
CA ILE A 319 -23.23 0.46 13.25
C ILE A 319 -21.93 0.87 12.58
N SER A 320 -21.86 2.11 12.08
CA SER A 320 -20.61 2.73 11.63
C SER A 320 -20.05 3.62 12.73
N LEU A 321 -18.75 3.45 13.04
CA LEU A 321 -18.06 4.34 13.98
C LEU A 321 -17.91 5.77 13.43
N ASP A 322 -17.97 5.94 12.12
CA ASP A 322 -17.90 7.26 11.48
C ASP A 322 -19.11 8.15 11.90
N ASP A 323 -20.22 7.55 12.31
CA ASP A 323 -21.38 8.29 12.83
C ASP A 323 -21.16 8.81 14.26
N TYR A 324 -20.14 8.34 14.98
CA TYR A 324 -19.81 8.71 16.36
C TYR A 324 -18.72 9.79 16.45
N PHE A 325 -18.30 10.41 15.37
CA PHE A 325 -17.38 11.53 15.46
C PHE A 325 -17.95 12.66 16.34
N VAL A 326 -17.08 13.24 17.17
CA VAL A 326 -17.39 14.49 17.87
C VAL A 326 -17.51 15.65 16.89
N ASP A 327 -18.11 16.75 17.28
CA ASP A 327 -18.12 17.98 16.47
C ASP A 327 -16.69 18.34 16.04
N ARG A 328 -16.53 18.85 14.81
CA ARG A 328 -15.20 19.13 14.24
C ARG A 328 -14.34 20.03 15.12
N ASP A 329 -14.93 21.02 15.75
CA ASP A 329 -14.25 21.94 16.67
C ASP A 329 -13.75 21.28 17.96
N LYS A 330 -14.26 20.08 18.30
CA LYS A 330 -13.84 19.26 19.45
C LYS A 330 -12.86 18.15 19.07
N THR A 331 -12.58 17.97 17.76
CA THR A 331 -11.63 16.95 17.29
C THR A 331 -10.22 17.28 17.83
N PRO A 332 -9.47 16.30 18.35
CA PRO A 332 -8.07 16.50 18.75
C PRO A 332 -7.22 17.06 17.61
N LYS A 333 -6.17 17.77 17.97
CA LYS A 333 -5.20 18.27 16.99
C LYS A 333 -3.93 17.43 17.01
N ASP A 334 -3.32 17.29 15.85
CA ASP A 334 -2.01 16.67 15.68
C ASP A 334 -0.86 17.63 16.10
N ASP A 335 0.38 17.14 16.00
CA ASP A 335 1.58 17.91 16.37
C ASP A 335 1.79 19.17 15.48
N ASN A 336 1.12 19.25 14.33
CA ASN A 336 1.14 20.41 13.43
C ASN A 336 0.00 21.40 13.71
N GLY A 337 -0.89 21.08 14.65
CA GLY A 337 -2.05 21.89 14.99
C GLY A 337 -3.27 21.68 14.08
N GLU A 338 -3.21 20.70 13.17
CA GLU A 338 -4.33 20.30 12.30
C GLU A 338 -5.21 19.27 13.00
N TYR A 339 -6.49 19.17 12.60
CA TYR A 339 -7.41 18.20 13.18
C TYR A 339 -7.00 16.76 12.88
N ASP A 340 -6.77 15.96 13.95
CA ASP A 340 -6.45 14.53 13.86
C ASP A 340 -7.73 13.68 13.83
N PHE A 341 -8.33 13.56 12.66
CA PHE A 341 -9.51 12.72 12.45
C PHE A 341 -9.21 11.21 12.52
N GLU A 342 -7.93 10.82 12.53
CA GLU A 342 -7.53 9.43 12.70
C GLU A 342 -7.35 9.04 14.17
N SER A 343 -7.45 10.00 15.10
CA SER A 343 -7.40 9.74 16.54
C SER A 343 -8.65 9.02 17.04
N ILE A 344 -8.50 8.04 17.95
CA ILE A 344 -9.65 7.40 18.62
C ILE A 344 -10.49 8.42 19.41
N TYR A 345 -9.87 9.46 19.92
CA TYR A 345 -10.54 10.54 20.66
C TYR A 345 -11.28 11.54 19.77
N ALA A 346 -11.24 11.35 18.46
CA ALA A 346 -12.17 12.01 17.54
C ALA A 346 -13.58 11.38 17.61
N LEU A 347 -13.70 10.19 18.25
CA LEU A 347 -14.98 9.54 18.50
C LEU A 347 -15.54 9.92 19.87
N ASN A 348 -16.87 9.99 19.97
CA ASN A 348 -17.58 10.10 21.23
C ASN A 348 -17.67 8.73 21.92
N LEU A 349 -16.57 8.34 22.58
CA LEU A 349 -16.43 7.03 23.23
C LEU A 349 -17.46 6.83 24.36
N ASP A 350 -17.80 7.88 25.09
CA ASP A 350 -18.76 7.82 26.17
C ASP A 350 -20.15 7.44 25.65
N LEU A 351 -20.63 8.15 24.62
CA LEU A 351 -21.92 7.84 23.98
C LEU A 351 -21.91 6.43 23.38
N LEU A 352 -20.83 6.03 22.73
CA LEU A 352 -20.71 4.71 22.13
C LEU A 352 -20.81 3.61 23.18
N ASN A 353 -20.09 3.72 24.30
CA ASN A 353 -20.11 2.76 25.39
C ASN A 353 -21.48 2.73 26.11
N GLU A 354 -22.11 3.88 26.34
CA GLU A 354 -23.46 3.96 26.86
C GLU A 354 -24.46 3.19 25.99
N GLN A 355 -24.41 3.43 24.68
CA GLN A 355 -25.31 2.79 23.72
C GLN A 355 -25.03 1.28 23.57
N PHE A 356 -23.78 0.83 23.59
CA PHE A 356 -23.46 -0.60 23.58
C PHE A 356 -24.03 -1.29 24.82
N ASN A 357 -23.83 -0.72 25.99
CA ASN A 357 -24.37 -1.27 27.25
C ASN A 357 -25.90 -1.34 27.22
N ALA A 358 -26.57 -0.30 26.73
CA ALA A 358 -28.02 -0.26 26.61
C ALA A 358 -28.54 -1.34 25.61
N LEU A 359 -27.90 -1.46 24.45
CA LEU A 359 -28.24 -2.49 23.45
C LEU A 359 -28.07 -3.90 24.01
N PHE A 360 -26.98 -4.18 24.76
CA PHE A 360 -26.78 -5.51 25.35
C PHE A 360 -27.78 -5.83 26.47
N ARG A 361 -28.40 -4.81 27.11
CA ARG A 361 -29.55 -5.00 28.02
C ARG A 361 -30.88 -5.13 27.29
N GLY A 362 -30.91 -5.01 25.95
CA GLY A 362 -32.13 -5.06 25.14
C GLY A 362 -32.93 -3.75 25.18
N GLU A 363 -32.31 -2.65 25.52
CA GLU A 363 -32.91 -1.30 25.49
C GLU A 363 -32.85 -0.71 24.09
N GLU A 364 -33.77 0.19 23.77
CA GLU A 364 -33.78 0.92 22.49
C GLU A 364 -32.88 2.17 22.61
N VAL A 365 -32.00 2.39 21.62
CA VAL A 365 -31.15 3.55 21.51
C VAL A 365 -31.39 4.30 20.21
N GLU A 366 -31.23 5.61 20.20
CA GLU A 366 -31.20 6.42 18.96
C GLU A 366 -29.75 6.64 18.54
N LEU A 367 -29.38 6.12 17.36
CA LEU A 367 -28.03 6.25 16.84
C LEU A 367 -27.71 7.70 16.44
N PRO A 368 -26.50 8.19 16.69
CA PRO A 368 -26.05 9.47 16.14
C PRO A 368 -25.83 9.36 14.63
N LYS A 369 -25.64 10.52 13.99
CA LYS A 369 -25.16 10.63 12.61
C LYS A 369 -24.16 11.79 12.54
N TYR A 370 -23.03 11.56 11.88
CA TYR A 370 -22.09 12.64 11.62
C TYR A 370 -22.33 13.24 10.24
N ASP A 371 -22.60 14.55 10.20
CA ASP A 371 -22.74 15.30 8.96
C ASP A 371 -21.37 15.86 8.53
N PHE A 372 -20.72 15.21 7.57
CA PHE A 372 -19.38 15.59 7.11
C PHE A 372 -19.28 17.00 6.54
N PRO A 373 -20.26 17.50 5.76
CA PRO A 373 -20.22 18.88 5.27
C PRO A 373 -20.20 19.90 6.40
N SER A 374 -21.13 19.84 7.34
CA SER A 374 -21.19 20.78 8.47
C SER A 374 -20.17 20.48 9.57
N GLY A 375 -19.65 19.25 9.65
CA GLY A 375 -18.76 18.81 10.72
C GLY A 375 -19.43 18.71 12.06
N LYS A 376 -20.71 18.32 12.12
CA LYS A 376 -21.52 18.23 13.33
C LYS A 376 -22.07 16.83 13.55
N SER A 377 -22.09 16.40 14.81
CA SER A 377 -22.83 15.25 15.25
C SER A 377 -24.30 15.62 15.47
N VAL A 378 -25.20 14.89 14.83
CA VAL A 378 -26.64 15.15 14.87
C VAL A 378 -27.40 13.88 15.23
N LYS A 379 -28.65 14.00 15.67
CA LYS A 379 -29.54 12.85 15.85
C LYS A 379 -29.94 12.30 14.50
N SER A 380 -29.81 10.98 14.31
CA SER A 380 -30.17 10.33 13.02
C SER A 380 -31.66 10.07 12.85
N GLY A 381 -32.41 10.02 13.95
CA GLY A 381 -33.79 9.49 14.01
C GLY A 381 -33.87 7.96 13.90
N LYS A 382 -32.73 7.29 13.66
CA LYS A 382 -32.69 5.82 13.55
C LYS A 382 -32.59 5.19 14.94
N LYS A 383 -33.61 4.43 15.30
CA LYS A 383 -33.65 3.67 16.56
C LYS A 383 -33.19 2.25 16.34
N LEU A 384 -32.45 1.71 17.29
CA LEU A 384 -31.92 0.36 17.29
C LEU A 384 -32.20 -0.32 18.62
N LYS A 385 -32.58 -1.61 18.57
CA LYS A 385 -32.79 -2.47 19.73
C LYS A 385 -32.27 -3.86 19.42
N MET A 386 -31.56 -4.48 20.34
CA MET A 386 -31.12 -5.87 20.21
C MET A 386 -32.20 -6.83 20.74
N GLU A 387 -32.50 -7.84 19.92
CA GLU A 387 -33.34 -8.98 20.27
C GLU A 387 -32.49 -10.26 20.40
N PRO A 388 -33.03 -11.35 20.97
CA PRO A 388 -32.39 -12.67 20.88
C PRO A 388 -32.04 -13.01 19.42
N ASN A 389 -30.86 -13.57 19.16
CA ASN A 389 -30.28 -13.84 17.83
C ASN A 389 -29.77 -12.60 17.04
N ASN A 390 -29.86 -11.40 17.59
CA ASN A 390 -29.14 -10.29 16.98
C ASN A 390 -27.65 -10.38 17.28
N VAL A 391 -26.85 -10.03 16.28
CA VAL A 391 -25.42 -9.77 16.41
C VAL A 391 -25.14 -8.34 15.96
N LEU A 392 -24.45 -7.58 16.80
CA LEU A 392 -24.07 -6.21 16.48
C LEU A 392 -22.80 -6.24 15.60
N VAL A 393 -22.86 -5.64 14.43
CA VAL A 393 -21.71 -5.55 13.51
C VAL A 393 -21.27 -4.09 13.44
N VAL A 394 -20.10 -3.81 14.00
CA VAL A 394 -19.56 -2.45 14.13
C VAL A 394 -18.34 -2.32 13.20
N GLU A 395 -18.41 -1.37 12.27
CA GLU A 395 -17.28 -1.10 11.39
C GLU A 395 -16.67 0.28 11.64
N GLY A 396 -15.37 0.36 11.52
CA GLY A 396 -14.63 1.62 11.60
C GLY A 396 -13.13 1.41 11.75
N ILE A 397 -12.38 2.49 11.60
CA ILE A 397 -10.91 2.41 11.64
C ILE A 397 -10.39 1.96 13.03
N HIS A 398 -11.12 2.25 14.11
CA HIS A 398 -10.76 1.94 15.49
C HIS A 398 -11.38 0.68 16.06
N ALA A 399 -12.13 -0.09 15.24
CA ALA A 399 -12.90 -1.22 15.77
C ALA A 399 -12.06 -2.31 16.46
N LEU A 400 -10.75 -2.43 16.18
CA LEU A 400 -9.85 -3.35 16.88
C LEU A 400 -9.04 -2.71 18.01
N ASN A 401 -9.21 -1.42 18.28
CA ASN A 401 -8.55 -0.78 19.42
C ASN A 401 -9.21 -1.28 20.73
N PRO A 402 -8.44 -1.84 21.69
CA PRO A 402 -8.98 -2.35 22.94
C PRO A 402 -9.75 -1.33 23.78
N GLU A 403 -9.41 -0.04 23.66
CA GLU A 403 -10.11 1.03 24.38
C GLU A 403 -11.59 1.14 24.01
N LEU A 404 -11.93 0.75 22.76
CA LEU A 404 -13.32 0.81 22.27
C LEU A 404 -14.25 -0.15 23.03
N THR A 405 -13.74 -1.29 23.50
CA THR A 405 -14.52 -2.40 24.05
C THR A 405 -14.00 -2.90 25.38
N ALA A 406 -13.34 -2.02 26.17
CA ALA A 406 -12.71 -2.39 27.45
C ALA A 406 -13.69 -3.01 28.46
N HIS A 407 -14.98 -2.69 28.37
CA HIS A 407 -16.03 -3.15 29.29
C HIS A 407 -16.84 -4.34 28.76
N ILE A 408 -16.51 -4.86 27.57
CA ILE A 408 -17.24 -5.98 26.94
C ILE A 408 -16.44 -7.27 27.11
N PRO A 409 -17.05 -8.37 27.59
CA PRO A 409 -16.38 -9.67 27.72
C PRO A 409 -15.80 -10.13 26.38
N GLN A 410 -14.54 -10.55 26.38
CA GLN A 410 -13.78 -10.87 25.16
C GLN A 410 -14.38 -12.06 24.39
N GLU A 411 -14.98 -13.01 25.09
CA GLU A 411 -15.68 -14.16 24.51
C GLU A 411 -16.93 -13.79 23.70
N GLN A 412 -17.48 -12.60 23.94
CA GLN A 412 -18.64 -12.07 23.18
C GLN A 412 -18.23 -11.32 21.91
N ILE A 413 -16.93 -11.13 21.68
CA ILE A 413 -16.42 -10.32 20.57
C ILE A 413 -15.74 -11.22 19.53
N TYR A 414 -16.04 -10.96 18.26
CA TYR A 414 -15.28 -11.49 17.12
C TYR A 414 -14.69 -10.33 16.31
N ARG A 415 -13.40 -10.39 16.05
CA ARG A 415 -12.64 -9.30 15.42
C ARG A 415 -12.22 -9.66 14.01
N VAL A 416 -12.55 -8.80 13.05
CA VAL A 416 -12.16 -8.94 11.64
C VAL A 416 -11.33 -7.73 11.24
N TYR A 417 -10.17 -7.98 10.64
CA TYR A 417 -9.34 -6.93 10.05
C TYR A 417 -9.43 -7.00 8.53
N ALA A 418 -9.89 -5.92 7.89
CA ALA A 418 -10.06 -5.78 6.47
C ALA A 418 -9.02 -4.81 5.88
N SER A 419 -8.17 -5.27 4.98
CA SER A 419 -7.16 -4.44 4.31
C SER A 419 -7.06 -4.77 2.83
N ALA A 420 -6.72 -3.77 2.02
CA ALA A 420 -6.53 -3.93 0.57
C ALA A 420 -5.09 -4.35 0.25
N LEU A 421 -4.70 -5.56 0.63
CA LEU A 421 -3.35 -6.07 0.45
C LEU A 421 -3.10 -6.40 -1.02
N THR A 422 -2.33 -5.58 -1.70
CA THR A 422 -1.98 -5.81 -3.10
C THR A 422 -0.98 -6.97 -3.20
N THR A 423 -1.37 -8.05 -3.85
CA THR A 423 -0.58 -9.28 -3.94
C THR A 423 -0.01 -9.52 -5.34
N ILE A 424 -0.58 -8.89 -6.37
CA ILE A 424 0.00 -8.92 -7.73
C ILE A 424 1.29 -8.10 -7.77
N LEU A 425 2.32 -8.62 -8.44
CA LEU A 425 3.61 -7.97 -8.62
C LEU A 425 3.71 -7.36 -10.02
N LEU A 426 4.51 -6.31 -10.20
CA LEU A 426 4.91 -5.91 -11.56
C LEU A 426 5.76 -7.00 -12.21
N ASP A 427 6.80 -7.42 -11.51
CA ASP A 427 7.64 -8.59 -11.75
C ASP A 427 8.20 -9.10 -10.40
N ASN A 428 9.01 -10.15 -10.40
CA ASN A 428 9.50 -10.79 -9.17
C ASN A 428 10.27 -9.85 -8.23
N HIS A 429 10.82 -8.73 -8.72
CA HIS A 429 11.61 -7.78 -7.94
C HIS A 429 10.89 -6.45 -7.67
N ASN A 430 9.71 -6.25 -8.26
CA ASN A 430 8.94 -5.02 -8.18
C ASN A 430 7.56 -5.27 -7.56
N TYR A 431 7.47 -5.23 -6.24
CA TYR A 431 6.20 -5.30 -5.53
C TYR A 431 5.39 -4.01 -5.71
N ILE A 432 4.09 -4.11 -5.51
CA ILE A 432 3.16 -2.99 -5.56
C ILE A 432 2.74 -2.63 -4.13
N PRO A 433 3.04 -1.40 -3.64
CA PRO A 433 2.65 -1.01 -2.30
C PRO A 433 1.12 -1.01 -2.10
N THR A 434 0.64 -1.65 -1.05
CA THR A 434 -0.76 -1.60 -0.61
C THR A 434 -1.26 -0.16 -0.44
N THR A 435 -0.36 0.75 -0.03
CA THR A 435 -0.65 2.18 0.11
C THR A 435 -1.02 2.84 -1.20
N ASP A 436 -0.44 2.42 -2.32
CA ASP A 436 -0.72 2.99 -3.64
C ASP A 436 -2.13 2.61 -4.09
N ASN A 437 -2.51 1.36 -3.93
CA ASN A 437 -3.86 0.90 -4.23
C ASN A 437 -4.91 1.64 -3.40
N ARG A 438 -4.67 1.77 -2.09
CA ARG A 438 -5.58 2.49 -1.20
C ARG A 438 -5.66 3.99 -1.51
N LEU A 439 -4.54 4.62 -1.89
CA LEU A 439 -4.53 6.02 -2.33
C LEU A 439 -5.36 6.20 -3.60
N LEU A 440 -5.22 5.32 -4.58
CA LEU A 440 -6.02 5.36 -5.80
C LEU A 440 -7.52 5.18 -5.52
N ARG A 441 -7.90 4.21 -4.67
CA ARG A 441 -9.29 4.05 -4.19
C ARG A 441 -9.80 5.33 -3.53
N ARG A 442 -8.99 5.95 -2.67
CA ARG A 442 -9.36 7.18 -1.96
C ARG A 442 -9.55 8.36 -2.92
N ILE A 443 -8.65 8.54 -3.88
CA ILE A 443 -8.76 9.61 -4.89
C ILE A 443 -10.09 9.51 -5.64
N ILE A 444 -10.45 8.31 -6.12
CA ILE A 444 -11.69 8.10 -6.85
C ILE A 444 -12.92 8.36 -5.97
N ARG A 445 -12.93 7.78 -4.76
CA ARG A 445 -14.04 7.93 -3.81
C ARG A 445 -14.24 9.39 -3.40
N ASP A 446 -13.17 10.07 -2.98
CA ASP A 446 -13.23 11.42 -2.45
C ASP A 446 -13.62 12.42 -3.55
N TYR A 447 -13.16 12.22 -4.78
CA TYR A 447 -13.62 13.01 -5.93
C TYR A 447 -15.11 12.80 -6.19
N LYS A 448 -15.56 11.54 -6.23
CA LYS A 448 -16.93 11.19 -6.64
C LYS A 448 -17.99 11.56 -5.60
N TYR A 449 -17.69 11.34 -4.33
CA TYR A 449 -18.69 11.41 -3.25
C TYR A 449 -18.47 12.54 -2.27
N ARG A 450 -17.30 13.18 -2.27
CA ARG A 450 -16.93 14.22 -1.31
C ARG A 450 -16.54 15.54 -1.99
N GLY A 451 -16.48 15.59 -3.32
CA GLY A 451 -16.08 16.78 -4.08
C GLY A 451 -14.62 17.20 -3.83
N VAL A 452 -13.75 16.29 -3.37
CA VAL A 452 -12.34 16.56 -3.05
C VAL A 452 -11.47 16.20 -4.25
N SER A 453 -10.58 17.09 -4.67
CA SER A 453 -9.68 16.87 -5.80
C SER A 453 -8.61 15.81 -5.51
N ALA A 454 -8.01 15.25 -6.58
CA ALA A 454 -6.86 14.34 -6.44
C ALA A 454 -5.68 15.03 -5.75
N GLN A 455 -5.44 16.33 -6.03
CA GLN A 455 -4.41 17.12 -5.37
C GLN A 455 -4.62 17.19 -3.86
N GLU A 456 -5.81 17.54 -3.40
CA GLU A 456 -6.13 17.62 -1.97
C GLU A 456 -6.06 16.26 -1.28
N THR A 457 -6.49 15.19 -1.96
CA THR A 457 -6.40 13.84 -1.43
C THR A 457 -4.94 13.41 -1.23
N ILE A 458 -4.07 13.69 -2.22
CA ILE A 458 -2.62 13.41 -2.14
C ILE A 458 -1.98 14.26 -1.03
N HIS A 459 -2.35 15.54 -0.92
CA HIS A 459 -1.86 16.45 0.13
C HIS A 459 -2.12 15.91 1.53
N ARG A 460 -3.32 15.39 1.78
CA ARG A 460 -3.73 14.85 3.09
C ARG A 460 -3.19 13.44 3.37
N TRP A 461 -2.72 12.72 2.35
CA TRP A 461 -2.34 11.31 2.50
C TRP A 461 -1.25 11.04 3.54
N PRO A 462 -0.19 11.86 3.69
CA PRO A 462 0.81 11.67 4.74
C PRO A 462 0.23 11.71 6.17
N SER A 463 -0.71 12.62 6.44
CA SER A 463 -1.39 12.72 7.75
C SER A 463 -2.22 11.46 8.03
N VAL A 464 -2.99 10.99 7.04
CA VAL A 464 -3.74 9.72 7.13
C VAL A 464 -2.79 8.56 7.48
N ARG A 465 -1.65 8.46 6.79
CA ARG A 465 -0.65 7.42 7.04
C ARG A 465 -0.03 7.49 8.44
N ALA A 466 0.21 8.70 8.93
CA ALA A 466 0.70 8.90 10.31
C ALA A 466 -0.31 8.41 11.34
N GLY A 467 -1.59 8.75 11.16
CA GLY A 467 -2.68 8.29 12.02
C GLY A 467 -2.86 6.77 11.99
N GLU A 468 -2.81 6.14 10.81
CA GLU A 468 -2.90 4.68 10.67
C GLU A 468 -1.76 3.97 11.42
N ASN A 469 -0.54 4.46 11.32
CA ASN A 469 0.62 3.91 12.03
C ASN A 469 0.50 4.03 13.56
N LYS A 470 -0.19 5.07 14.05
CA LYS A 470 -0.36 5.32 15.47
C LYS A 470 -1.56 4.57 16.05
N TRP A 471 -2.68 4.52 15.33
CA TRP A 471 -3.97 4.16 15.90
C TRP A 471 -4.60 2.87 15.34
N ILE A 472 -4.10 2.33 14.21
CA ILE A 472 -4.74 1.20 13.53
C ILE A 472 -3.82 -0.02 13.44
N PHE A 473 -2.64 0.13 12.85
CA PHE A 473 -1.73 -0.98 12.61
C PHE A 473 -1.19 -1.68 13.87
N PRO A 474 -1.03 -1.01 15.03
CA PRO A 474 -0.63 -1.70 16.25
C PRO A 474 -1.63 -2.76 16.71
N TYR A 475 -2.89 -2.65 16.31
CA TYR A 475 -3.97 -3.54 16.75
C TYR A 475 -4.41 -4.58 15.70
N GLN A 476 -3.81 -4.57 14.50
CA GLN A 476 -4.26 -5.46 13.41
C GLN A 476 -4.13 -6.95 13.74
N GLU A 477 -3.10 -7.35 14.48
CA GLU A 477 -2.89 -8.74 14.90
C GLU A 477 -3.87 -9.20 16.02
N ASN A 478 -4.67 -8.28 16.61
CA ASN A 478 -5.74 -8.63 17.53
C ASN A 478 -6.94 -9.29 16.82
N ALA A 479 -7.00 -9.27 15.49
CA ALA A 479 -8.10 -9.86 14.73
C ALA A 479 -8.20 -11.38 14.93
N ASP A 480 -9.42 -11.91 15.06
CA ASP A 480 -9.70 -13.34 14.99
C ASP A 480 -9.60 -13.84 13.53
N ALA A 481 -9.99 -13.00 12.56
CA ALA A 481 -9.86 -13.27 11.14
C ALA A 481 -9.32 -12.05 10.38
N MET A 482 -8.50 -12.29 9.38
CA MET A 482 -8.06 -11.27 8.42
C MET A 482 -8.73 -11.48 7.07
N PHE A 483 -9.10 -10.36 6.45
CA PHE A 483 -9.79 -10.34 5.16
C PHE A 483 -9.08 -9.38 4.20
N ASN A 484 -8.55 -9.93 3.10
CA ASN A 484 -8.00 -9.10 2.04
C ASN A 484 -9.12 -8.62 1.10
N THR A 485 -9.26 -7.32 1.01
CA THR A 485 -10.27 -6.66 0.18
C THR A 485 -9.77 -6.32 -1.22
N ALA A 486 -8.47 -6.48 -1.49
CA ALA A 486 -7.92 -6.25 -2.82
C ALA A 486 -8.32 -7.38 -3.77
N MET A 487 -8.65 -6.98 -4.99
CA MET A 487 -8.93 -7.89 -6.10
C MET A 487 -7.73 -7.95 -7.03
N LEU A 488 -7.44 -9.13 -7.58
CA LEU A 488 -6.30 -9.30 -8.49
C LEU A 488 -6.38 -8.38 -9.71
N TYR A 489 -7.59 -8.16 -10.23
CA TYR A 489 -7.87 -7.34 -11.41
C TYR A 489 -8.06 -5.84 -11.11
N GLU A 490 -8.02 -5.46 -9.85
CA GLU A 490 -8.48 -4.16 -9.34
C GLU A 490 -7.79 -2.97 -10.00
N LEU A 491 -6.46 -2.99 -10.06
CA LEU A 491 -5.68 -1.86 -10.58
C LEU A 491 -5.96 -1.60 -12.05
N SER A 492 -6.27 -2.63 -12.83
CA SER A 492 -6.68 -2.50 -14.23
C SER A 492 -8.04 -1.82 -14.39
N VAL A 493 -8.95 -2.04 -13.45
CA VAL A 493 -10.26 -1.39 -13.45
C VAL A 493 -10.17 0.04 -12.89
N ILE A 494 -9.47 0.21 -11.77
CA ILE A 494 -9.27 1.51 -11.11
C ILE A 494 -8.55 2.50 -12.04
N LYS A 495 -7.57 2.04 -12.80
CA LYS A 495 -6.81 2.84 -13.77
C LYS A 495 -7.71 3.75 -14.61
N MET A 496 -8.81 3.21 -15.13
CA MET A 496 -9.71 3.92 -16.04
C MET A 496 -10.32 5.20 -15.43
N GLN A 497 -10.51 5.23 -14.11
CA GLN A 497 -11.03 6.41 -13.40
C GLN A 497 -9.92 7.22 -12.72
N ALA A 498 -8.85 6.58 -12.27
CA ALA A 498 -7.77 7.26 -11.57
C ALA A 498 -6.88 8.11 -12.49
N GLU A 499 -6.56 7.63 -13.69
CA GLU A 499 -5.67 8.36 -14.63
C GLU A 499 -6.18 9.78 -14.97
N PRO A 500 -7.45 9.98 -15.35
CA PRO A 500 -7.95 11.34 -15.63
C PRO A 500 -7.89 12.26 -14.42
N LEU A 501 -8.10 11.75 -13.20
CA LEU A 501 -8.03 12.54 -11.98
C LEU A 501 -6.60 12.92 -11.61
N LEU A 502 -5.66 11.99 -11.77
CA LEU A 502 -4.24 12.24 -11.54
C LEU A 502 -3.65 13.23 -12.56
N GLN A 503 -4.11 13.19 -13.82
CA GLN A 503 -3.71 14.14 -14.87
C GLN A 503 -4.15 15.59 -14.59
N GLN A 504 -5.18 15.79 -13.77
CA GLN A 504 -5.64 17.12 -13.37
C GLN A 504 -4.76 17.77 -12.29
N VAL A 505 -3.84 17.02 -11.65
CA VAL A 505 -2.94 17.57 -10.63
C VAL A 505 -1.91 18.48 -11.29
N PRO A 506 -1.89 19.79 -10.97
CA PRO A 506 -1.02 20.75 -11.63
C PRO A 506 0.48 20.44 -11.46
N GLU A 507 1.27 20.66 -12.51
CA GLU A 507 2.73 20.41 -12.46
C GLU A 507 3.48 21.33 -11.47
N ASN A 508 2.91 22.48 -11.13
CA ASN A 508 3.52 23.48 -10.27
C ASN A 508 3.28 23.28 -8.77
N CYS A 509 2.63 22.19 -8.36
CA CYS A 509 2.42 21.83 -6.95
C CYS A 509 3.26 20.62 -6.52
N GLU A 510 3.45 20.45 -5.23
CA GLU A 510 4.28 19.36 -4.67
C GLU A 510 3.65 17.98 -4.86
N GLU A 511 2.32 17.92 -4.82
CA GLU A 511 1.52 16.71 -5.01
C GLU A 511 1.70 16.10 -6.40
N HIS A 512 2.14 16.91 -7.38
CA HIS A 512 2.43 16.43 -8.73
C HIS A 512 3.45 15.29 -8.75
N ALA A 513 4.43 15.30 -7.85
CA ALA A 513 5.44 14.24 -7.76
C ALA A 513 4.80 12.86 -7.53
N GLU A 514 3.82 12.79 -6.65
CA GLU A 514 3.11 11.55 -6.34
C GLU A 514 2.09 11.19 -7.44
N ALA A 515 1.35 12.18 -7.96
CA ALA A 515 0.46 11.98 -9.10
C ALA A 515 1.20 11.44 -10.32
N TYR A 516 2.34 12.04 -10.66
CA TYR A 516 3.20 11.59 -11.78
C TYR A 516 3.73 10.17 -11.55
N ARG A 517 4.16 9.84 -10.33
CA ARG A 517 4.61 8.49 -9.97
C ARG A 517 3.51 7.45 -10.16
N LEU A 518 2.28 7.74 -9.69
CA LEU A 518 1.14 6.85 -9.84
C LEU A 518 0.73 6.68 -11.31
N LEU A 519 0.72 7.76 -12.09
CA LEU A 519 0.47 7.69 -13.54
C LEU A 519 1.50 6.80 -14.25
N LYS A 520 2.79 6.96 -13.90
CA LYS A 520 3.86 6.14 -14.47
C LYS A 520 3.70 4.66 -14.12
N PHE A 521 3.30 4.36 -12.91
CA PHE A 521 3.01 3.02 -12.43
C PHE A 521 1.80 2.40 -13.16
N LEU A 522 0.69 3.14 -13.28
CA LEU A 522 -0.54 2.65 -13.93
C LEU A 522 -0.36 2.33 -15.42
N LYS A 523 0.67 2.87 -16.09
CA LYS A 523 0.96 2.57 -17.49
C LYS A 523 1.25 1.08 -17.76
N TYR A 524 1.73 0.34 -16.75
CA TYR A 524 2.02 -1.09 -16.90
C TYR A 524 0.76 -1.95 -16.95
N PHE A 525 -0.38 -1.45 -16.51
CA PHE A 525 -1.66 -2.17 -16.51
C PHE A 525 -2.46 -1.90 -17.77
N LYS A 526 -3.04 -2.94 -18.35
CA LYS A 526 -4.11 -2.79 -19.34
C LYS A 526 -5.42 -2.45 -18.64
N GLY A 527 -6.16 -1.46 -19.17
CA GLY A 527 -7.42 -1.04 -18.59
C GLY A 527 -8.54 -2.05 -18.87
N ILE A 528 -9.39 -2.30 -17.87
CA ILE A 528 -10.62 -3.09 -18.00
C ILE A 528 -11.81 -2.18 -17.68
N PRO A 529 -12.87 -2.15 -18.52
CA PRO A 529 -14.12 -1.46 -18.19
C PRO A 529 -14.77 -2.06 -16.94
N TYR A 530 -15.25 -1.22 -16.03
CA TYR A 530 -15.88 -1.67 -14.77
C TYR A 530 -17.33 -2.18 -14.95
N ASN A 531 -17.90 -2.12 -16.15
CA ASN A 531 -19.29 -2.51 -16.42
C ASN A 531 -19.57 -3.97 -16.07
N ASN A 532 -18.58 -4.85 -16.23
CA ASN A 532 -18.71 -6.29 -15.98
C ASN A 532 -18.56 -6.68 -14.50
N LEU A 533 -18.32 -5.71 -13.60
CA LEU A 533 -18.23 -6.02 -12.18
C LEU A 533 -19.61 -6.31 -11.60
N PRO A 534 -19.75 -7.35 -10.75
CA PRO A 534 -20.99 -7.58 -10.02
C PRO A 534 -21.42 -6.34 -9.24
N PRO A 535 -22.72 -6.06 -9.10
CA PRO A 535 -23.22 -4.90 -8.35
C PRO A 535 -22.91 -4.99 -6.84
N THR A 536 -22.60 -6.19 -6.34
CA THR A 536 -22.18 -6.47 -4.96
C THR A 536 -20.66 -6.44 -4.78
N SER A 537 -19.87 -6.23 -5.87
CA SER A 537 -18.41 -6.15 -5.79
C SER A 537 -17.98 -5.05 -4.83
N LEU A 538 -16.96 -5.34 -4.04
CA LEU A 538 -16.36 -4.37 -3.11
C LEU A 538 -15.87 -3.12 -3.83
N LEU A 539 -15.37 -3.25 -5.06
CA LEU A 539 -14.89 -2.12 -5.84
C LEU A 539 -15.98 -1.11 -6.20
N ARG A 540 -17.23 -1.52 -6.20
CA ARG A 540 -18.37 -0.62 -6.46
C ARG A 540 -18.51 0.49 -5.41
N GLU A 541 -17.99 0.30 -4.19
CA GLU A 541 -17.89 1.36 -3.18
C GLU A 541 -17.13 2.59 -3.73
N PHE A 542 -16.10 2.36 -4.53
CA PHE A 542 -15.26 3.41 -5.09
C PHE A 542 -15.72 3.83 -6.49
N LEU A 543 -16.04 2.86 -7.33
CA LEU A 543 -16.34 3.06 -8.75
C LEU A 543 -17.80 3.46 -9.01
N GLY A 544 -18.69 3.18 -8.05
CA GLY A 544 -20.13 3.40 -8.16
C GLY A 544 -20.88 2.24 -8.83
N GLY A 545 -22.21 2.36 -8.86
CA GLY A 545 -23.11 1.32 -9.38
C GLY A 545 -23.22 0.12 -8.44
N SER A 546 -23.04 0.33 -7.12
CA SER A 546 -23.29 -0.68 -6.09
C SER A 546 -24.79 -0.91 -5.91
N SER A 547 -25.16 -2.15 -5.61
CA SER A 547 -26.50 -2.50 -5.09
C SER A 547 -26.66 -2.15 -3.61
N PHE A 548 -25.55 -1.83 -2.92
CA PHE A 548 -25.57 -1.38 -1.53
C PHE A 548 -25.78 0.14 -1.44
N HIS A 549 -26.53 0.57 -0.42
CA HIS A 549 -26.65 1.99 -0.04
C HIS A 549 -25.58 2.34 0.99
N TYR A 550 -24.87 3.44 0.77
CA TYR A 550 -23.77 3.94 1.65
C TYR A 550 -24.19 5.20 2.38
#